data_7af3b3c2a3395bf7ead6252da21c364a
#
_entry.id   7af3b3c2a3395bf7ead6252da21c364a
#
_cell.length_a   1.000
_cell.length_b   1.000
_cell.length_c   1.000
_cell.angle_alpha   90.00
_cell.angle_beta   90.00
_cell.angle_gamma   90.00
#
_symmetry.space_group_name_H-M   'P 1'
#
loop_
_entity.id
_entity.type
_entity.pdbx_description
1 polymer ?
#
loop_
_entity_poly.entity_id
_entity_poly.type
_entity_poly.pdbx_seq_one_letter_code
_entity_poly.pdbx_strand_id
1 'polypeptide(L)'
;ANQSPAHLKRKFGGLPGDTVIPVSRASLDDFDVVYSCHITRYGSIPAMLQHVPETRVALAVNWLSPAQLARMHPTEVAGSNYAYARLEGIRLALDGGRKLVAAFVYVGLRGCFAHGGAAIGLAAVATDHRQLKAMSQVQVQRLARATCQRSWAAPAIALDDFIQGNIAASGLRAERMARLEAGALPFAWPHMEVLERSI
;
A
#
# COMPACT_ATOMS: atom_id res chain seq x y z
N ALA A 1 7.16 2.92 -3.19
CA ALA A 1 7.50 4.16 -2.50
C ALA A 1 8.83 4.05 -1.74
N ASN A 2 8.97 3.07 -0.84
CA ASN A 2 10.20 2.89 -0.03
C ASN A 2 11.39 2.26 -0.79
N GLN A 3 11.28 2.05 -2.07
CA GLN A 3 12.39 1.62 -2.95
C GLN A 3 13.03 2.79 -3.71
N SER A 4 12.43 3.98 -3.65
CA SER A 4 12.97 5.17 -4.32
C SER A 4 14.11 5.78 -3.50
N PRO A 5 15.33 5.97 -4.07
CA PRO A 5 16.46 6.61 -3.38
C PRO A 5 16.09 7.96 -2.80
N ALA A 6 15.33 8.77 -3.53
CA ALA A 6 14.88 10.09 -3.06
C ALA A 6 13.96 9.99 -1.82
N HIS A 7 13.08 9.01 -1.75
CA HIS A 7 12.22 8.80 -0.59
C HIS A 7 13.01 8.28 0.61
N LEU A 8 13.95 7.35 0.41
CA LEU A 8 14.82 6.87 1.47
C LEU A 8 15.70 8.01 2.00
N LYS A 9 16.33 8.80 1.12
CA LYS A 9 17.11 9.97 1.51
C LYS A 9 16.31 10.97 2.34
N ARG A 10 15.05 11.23 1.98
CA ARG A 10 14.16 12.12 2.75
C ARG A 10 13.81 11.56 4.14
N LYS A 11 13.61 10.24 4.27
CA LYS A 11 13.27 9.59 5.54
C LYS A 11 14.47 9.46 6.48
N PHE A 12 15.65 9.16 5.94
CA PHE A 12 16.83 8.80 6.69
C PHE A 12 17.97 9.84 6.63
N GLY A 13 17.84 10.85 5.76
CA GLY A 13 18.81 11.96 5.71
C GLY A 13 18.91 12.67 7.05
N GLY A 14 20.16 12.82 7.56
CA GLY A 14 20.44 13.45 8.85
C GLY A 14 20.57 12.48 10.05
N LEU A 15 20.51 11.17 9.84
CA LEU A 15 20.92 10.20 10.87
C LEU A 15 22.47 10.20 10.96
N PRO A 16 23.04 10.40 12.15
CA PRO A 16 24.48 10.22 12.34
C PRO A 16 24.84 8.74 12.17
N GLY A 17 25.86 8.44 11.37
CA GLY A 17 26.44 7.11 11.19
C GLY A 17 25.89 6.36 9.98
N ASP A 18 24.95 5.47 10.16
CA ASP A 18 24.53 4.50 9.15
C ASP A 18 23.44 5.06 8.23
N THR A 19 23.84 5.70 7.14
CA THR A 19 22.95 6.29 6.13
C THR A 19 22.67 5.37 4.94
N VAL A 20 23.38 4.24 4.84
CA VAL A 20 23.22 3.29 3.73
C VAL A 20 22.13 2.28 4.06
N ILE A 21 21.12 2.23 3.21
CA ILE A 21 20.07 1.21 3.25
C ILE A 21 20.25 0.31 2.04
N PRO A 22 20.72 -0.93 2.22
CA PRO A 22 20.76 -1.88 1.11
C PRO A 22 19.34 -2.20 0.65
N VAL A 23 19.15 -2.20 -0.67
CA VAL A 23 17.87 -2.54 -1.31
C VAL A 23 18.11 -3.65 -2.32
N SER A 24 17.44 -4.77 -2.15
CA SER A 24 17.46 -5.90 -3.08
C SER A 24 16.18 -5.93 -3.89
N ARG A 25 16.29 -6.15 -5.20
CA ARG A 25 15.12 -6.52 -6.00
C ARG A 25 14.69 -7.93 -5.65
N ALA A 26 13.41 -8.19 -5.72
CA ALA A 26 12.84 -9.48 -5.38
C ALA A 26 11.57 -9.75 -6.18
N SER A 27 11.18 -11.03 -6.25
CA SER A 27 9.85 -11.47 -6.65
C SER A 27 9.19 -12.23 -5.52
N LEU A 28 7.90 -12.01 -5.29
CA LEU A 28 7.10 -12.65 -4.28
C LEU A 28 5.95 -13.41 -4.94
N ASP A 29 5.90 -14.72 -4.72
CA ASP A 29 4.85 -15.58 -5.25
C ASP A 29 3.58 -15.47 -4.40
N ASP A 30 2.43 -15.65 -5.06
CA ASP A 30 1.08 -15.62 -4.47
C ASP A 30 0.65 -14.28 -3.90
N PHE A 31 1.28 -13.19 -4.36
CA PHE A 31 0.92 -11.84 -3.93
C PHE A 31 0.87 -10.88 -5.11
N ASP A 32 0.08 -9.82 -4.96
CA ASP A 32 0.08 -8.65 -5.84
C ASP A 32 0.15 -7.37 -5.00
N VAL A 33 0.55 -6.28 -5.62
CA VAL A 33 0.45 -4.94 -5.06
C VAL A 33 -0.84 -4.31 -5.54
N VAL A 34 -1.72 -3.98 -4.60
CA VAL A 34 -3.05 -3.44 -4.83
C VAL A 34 -3.20 -2.05 -4.20
N TYR A 35 -4.27 -1.35 -4.53
CA TYR A 35 -4.61 -0.11 -3.86
C TYR A 35 -5.20 -0.35 -2.48
N SER A 36 -4.72 0.37 -1.47
CA SER A 36 -5.27 0.38 -0.12
C SER A 36 -6.56 1.20 -0.07
N CYS A 37 -7.47 0.84 0.83
CA CYS A 37 -8.76 1.51 0.97
C CYS A 37 -8.65 2.79 1.83
N HIS A 38 -7.71 3.68 1.49
CA HIS A 38 -7.67 5.00 2.09
C HIS A 38 -7.18 6.09 1.12
N ILE A 39 -7.47 7.34 1.44
CA ILE A 39 -7.03 8.51 0.70
C ILE A 39 -6.01 9.26 1.55
N THR A 40 -4.80 9.43 1.02
CA THR A 40 -3.75 10.16 1.73
C THR A 40 -4.07 11.65 1.85
N ARG A 41 -3.35 12.35 2.74
CA ARG A 41 -3.42 13.82 2.84
C ARG A 41 -3.01 14.56 1.56
N TYR A 42 -2.42 13.86 0.60
CA TYR A 42 -2.04 14.38 -0.72
C TYR A 42 -3.06 14.02 -1.81
N GLY A 43 -4.21 13.46 -1.45
CA GLY A 43 -5.28 13.07 -2.38
C GLY A 43 -4.99 11.80 -3.19
N SER A 44 -3.88 11.11 -2.95
CA SER A 44 -3.56 9.84 -3.61
C SER A 44 -4.16 8.64 -2.87
N ILE A 45 -4.36 7.55 -3.59
CA ILE A 45 -4.73 6.25 -3.02
C ILE A 45 -3.46 5.40 -2.99
N PRO A 46 -2.93 5.05 -1.79
CA PRO A 46 -1.67 4.35 -1.68
C PRO A 46 -1.80 2.87 -1.95
N ALA A 47 -0.66 2.20 -2.06
CA ALA A 47 -0.57 0.78 -2.32
C ALA A 47 -0.40 -0.02 -1.02
N MET A 48 -0.83 -1.27 -1.06
CA MET A 48 -0.55 -2.29 -0.07
C MET A 48 -0.29 -3.64 -0.75
N LEU A 49 0.29 -4.57 -0.04
CA LEU A 49 0.40 -5.96 -0.46
C LEU A 49 -0.94 -6.68 -0.25
N GLN A 50 -1.29 -7.63 -1.13
CA GLN A 50 -2.45 -8.50 -0.97
C GLN A 50 -2.10 -9.91 -1.43
N HIS A 51 -2.62 -10.92 -0.72
CA HIS A 51 -2.50 -12.31 -1.13
C HIS A 51 -3.41 -12.56 -2.35
N VAL A 52 -2.79 -13.00 -3.44
CA VAL A 52 -3.44 -13.32 -4.71
C VAL A 52 -2.76 -14.58 -5.26
N PRO A 53 -3.36 -15.76 -5.10
CA PRO A 53 -2.76 -17.02 -5.54
C PRO A 53 -2.34 -16.99 -7.01
N GLU A 54 -1.30 -17.74 -7.35
CA GLU A 54 -0.76 -17.92 -8.70
C GLU A 54 -0.17 -16.64 -9.34
N THR A 55 -0.14 -15.54 -8.62
CA THR A 55 0.42 -14.26 -9.05
C THR A 55 1.86 -14.12 -8.53
N ARG A 56 2.74 -13.49 -9.31
CA ARG A 56 4.11 -13.18 -8.89
C ARG A 56 4.37 -11.70 -9.07
N VAL A 57 4.61 -11.00 -7.98
CA VAL A 57 4.84 -9.56 -8.00
C VAL A 57 6.32 -9.21 -7.84
N ALA A 58 6.80 -8.27 -8.67
CA ALA A 58 8.12 -7.68 -8.51
C ALA A 58 8.10 -6.58 -7.43
N LEU A 59 9.03 -6.65 -6.49
CA LEU A 59 9.13 -5.70 -5.39
C LEU A 59 10.59 -5.48 -4.97
N ALA A 60 10.78 -4.67 -3.93
CA ALA A 60 12.08 -4.42 -3.34
C ALA A 60 12.07 -4.72 -1.84
N VAL A 61 13.13 -5.33 -1.36
CA VAL A 61 13.40 -5.61 0.06
C VAL A 61 14.41 -4.59 0.58
N ASN A 62 14.04 -3.85 1.62
CA ASN A 62 14.92 -2.93 2.33
C ASN A 62 15.55 -3.67 3.52
N TRP A 63 16.86 -3.61 3.64
CA TRP A 63 17.60 -4.17 4.76
C TRP A 63 17.89 -3.06 5.77
N LEU A 64 17.08 -3.03 6.84
CA LEU A 64 17.12 -1.97 7.84
C LEU A 64 17.83 -2.44 9.11
N SER A 65 18.72 -1.61 9.65
CA SER A 65 19.19 -1.78 11.03
C SER A 65 18.05 -1.48 12.04
N PRO A 66 18.18 -1.90 13.30
CA PRO A 66 17.17 -1.56 14.33
C PRO A 66 16.92 -0.05 14.45
N ALA A 67 17.96 0.78 14.36
CA ALA A 67 17.83 2.23 14.41
C ALA A 67 17.09 2.80 13.18
N GLN A 68 17.36 2.25 11.99
CA GLN A 68 16.64 2.61 10.77
C GLN A 68 15.18 2.17 10.81
N LEU A 69 14.90 0.99 11.36
CA LEU A 69 13.53 0.50 11.53
C LEU A 69 12.75 1.40 12.51
N ALA A 70 13.33 1.76 13.65
CA ALA A 70 12.75 2.68 14.62
C ALA A 70 12.43 4.06 13.98
N ARG A 71 13.22 4.50 13.01
CA ARG A 71 12.95 5.72 12.23
C ARG A 71 11.85 5.53 11.18
N MET A 72 11.71 4.33 10.60
CA MET A 72 10.69 4.00 9.61
C MET A 72 9.29 3.95 10.24
N HIS A 73 9.14 3.30 11.41
CA HIS A 73 7.85 3.06 12.06
C HIS A 73 6.97 4.31 12.17
N PRO A 74 7.41 5.44 12.72
CA PRO A 74 6.56 6.63 12.86
C PRO A 74 6.04 7.16 11.52
N THR A 75 6.73 6.86 10.41
CA THR A 75 6.33 7.34 9.09
C THR A 75 5.32 6.44 8.38
N GLU A 76 5.20 5.18 8.79
CA GLU A 76 4.33 4.18 8.17
C GLU A 76 3.12 3.84 9.06
N VAL A 77 3.34 3.67 10.37
CA VAL A 77 2.30 3.27 11.32
C VAL A 77 1.47 4.47 11.80
N ALA A 78 1.99 5.72 11.68
CA ALA A 78 1.25 6.91 12.07
C ALA A 78 -0.11 7.02 11.37
N GLY A 79 -1.17 7.29 12.13
CA GLY A 79 -2.52 7.52 11.62
C GLY A 79 -3.35 6.25 11.44
N SER A 80 -3.02 5.16 12.09
CA SER A 80 -3.81 3.90 12.13
C SER A 80 -4.16 3.30 10.75
N ASN A 81 -3.33 3.58 9.73
CA ASN A 81 -3.56 3.06 8.38
C ASN A 81 -2.84 1.74 8.12
N TYR A 82 -1.73 1.47 8.83
CA TYR A 82 -0.92 0.28 8.64
C TYR A 82 -0.53 -0.33 9.99
N ALA A 83 -0.41 -1.66 10.01
CA ALA A 83 0.24 -2.42 11.06
C ALA A 83 1.60 -2.94 10.56
N TYR A 84 2.58 -3.01 11.43
CA TYR A 84 3.82 -3.73 11.17
C TYR A 84 3.63 -5.19 11.48
N ALA A 85 3.87 -6.05 10.50
CA ALA A 85 3.63 -7.48 10.61
C ALA A 85 4.80 -8.29 10.04
N ARG A 86 4.93 -9.51 10.51
CA ARG A 86 5.78 -10.55 9.96
C ARG A 86 4.93 -11.52 9.16
N LEU A 87 5.32 -11.79 7.93
CA LEU A 87 4.75 -12.84 7.10
C LEU A 87 5.69 -14.03 7.11
N GLU A 88 5.17 -15.21 7.39
CA GLU A 88 5.89 -16.51 7.32
C GLU A 88 5.31 -17.38 6.21
N GLY A 89 6.06 -18.41 5.81
CA GLY A 89 5.64 -19.34 4.77
C GLY A 89 5.55 -18.72 3.38
N ILE A 90 6.14 -17.54 3.16
CA ILE A 90 6.17 -16.86 1.85
C ILE A 90 7.27 -17.43 0.96
N ARG A 91 7.12 -17.26 -0.34
CA ARG A 91 8.13 -17.58 -1.35
C ARG A 91 8.68 -16.29 -1.96
N LEU A 92 9.68 -15.71 -1.31
CA LEU A 92 10.34 -14.46 -1.71
C LEU A 92 11.72 -14.77 -2.29
N ALA A 93 11.92 -14.56 -3.58
CA ALA A 93 13.18 -14.77 -4.27
C ALA A 93 13.86 -13.42 -4.54
N LEU A 94 15.09 -13.25 -4.03
CA LEU A 94 15.93 -12.08 -4.30
C LEU A 94 16.68 -12.23 -5.63
N ASP A 95 16.95 -11.12 -6.30
CA ASP A 95 17.94 -11.10 -7.38
C ASP A 95 19.27 -11.64 -6.83
N GLY A 96 19.89 -12.59 -7.51
CA GLY A 96 21.08 -13.30 -6.99
C GLY A 96 20.77 -14.68 -6.36
N GLY A 97 19.49 -15.11 -6.40
CA GLY A 97 19.09 -16.49 -6.15
C GLY A 97 18.79 -16.85 -4.69
N ARG A 98 19.05 -15.96 -3.73
CA ARG A 98 18.68 -16.20 -2.33
C ARG A 98 17.16 -16.20 -2.16
N LYS A 99 16.65 -17.19 -1.44
CA LYS A 99 15.21 -17.31 -1.13
C LYS A 99 14.98 -17.02 0.36
N LEU A 100 13.89 -16.32 0.64
CA LEU A 100 13.44 -16.03 1.99
C LEU A 100 12.04 -16.61 2.17
N VAL A 101 11.79 -17.17 3.35
CA VAL A 101 10.50 -17.77 3.74
C VAL A 101 9.71 -16.87 4.70
N ALA A 102 10.31 -15.78 5.13
CA ALA A 102 9.68 -14.78 5.96
C ALA A 102 10.19 -13.38 5.63
N ALA A 103 9.34 -12.37 5.82
CA ALA A 103 9.68 -10.96 5.70
C ALA A 103 8.75 -10.10 6.55
N PHE A 104 9.20 -8.88 6.82
CA PHE A 104 8.38 -7.87 7.49
C PHE A 104 7.69 -6.95 6.47
N VAL A 105 6.48 -6.52 6.78
CA VAL A 105 5.68 -5.68 5.90
C VAL A 105 4.79 -4.73 6.71
N TYR A 106 4.45 -3.58 6.12
CA TYR A 106 3.37 -2.73 6.62
C TYR A 106 2.07 -3.12 5.92
N VAL A 107 1.15 -3.73 6.67
CA VAL A 107 -0.13 -4.24 6.19
C VAL A 107 -1.21 -3.16 6.36
N GLY A 108 -1.99 -2.90 5.32
CA GLY A 108 -3.08 -1.93 5.37
C GLY A 108 -4.22 -2.40 6.28
N LEU A 109 -4.52 -1.64 7.32
CA LEU A 109 -5.56 -1.96 8.30
C LEU A 109 -6.99 -1.70 7.77
N ARG A 110 -7.13 -0.86 6.76
CA ARG A 110 -8.41 -0.52 6.13
C ARG A 110 -8.80 -1.46 4.99
N GLY A 111 -8.00 -2.50 4.75
CA GLY A 111 -8.17 -3.40 3.63
C GLY A 111 -7.78 -2.78 2.28
N CYS A 112 -7.94 -3.54 1.21
CA CYS A 112 -7.70 -3.08 -0.15
C CYS A 112 -8.97 -2.56 -0.81
N PHE A 113 -8.79 -1.58 -1.69
CA PHE A 113 -9.88 -1.02 -2.47
C PHE A 113 -10.37 -2.06 -3.49
N ALA A 114 -11.65 -2.38 -3.41
CA ALA A 114 -12.29 -3.37 -4.26
C ALA A 114 -13.36 -2.76 -5.15
N HIS A 115 -13.58 -3.40 -6.30
CA HIS A 115 -14.66 -3.07 -7.23
C HIS A 115 -15.20 -4.37 -7.84
N GLY A 116 -16.51 -4.55 -7.76
CA GLY A 116 -17.14 -5.79 -8.22
C GLY A 116 -16.70 -7.03 -7.44
N GLY A 117 -16.37 -6.88 -6.15
CA GLY A 117 -15.92 -7.98 -5.29
C GLY A 117 -14.46 -8.39 -5.45
N ALA A 118 -13.67 -7.70 -6.29
CA ALA A 118 -12.26 -7.98 -6.51
C ALA A 118 -11.37 -6.77 -6.19
N ALA A 119 -10.18 -7.02 -5.64
CA ALA A 119 -9.17 -6.01 -5.41
C ALA A 119 -8.67 -5.39 -6.73
N ILE A 120 -8.13 -4.18 -6.65
CA ILE A 120 -7.61 -3.47 -7.83
C ILE A 120 -6.09 -3.44 -7.77
N GLY A 121 -5.45 -4.07 -8.75
CA GLY A 121 -4.00 -4.11 -8.89
C GLY A 121 -3.41 -2.73 -9.25
N LEU A 122 -2.20 -2.46 -8.76
CA LEU A 122 -1.44 -1.26 -9.12
C LEU A 122 -0.72 -1.47 -10.45
N ALA A 123 -1.17 -0.82 -11.51
CA ALA A 123 -0.63 -1.01 -12.87
C ALA A 123 0.86 -0.65 -13.00
N ALA A 124 1.37 0.23 -12.15
CA ALA A 124 2.78 0.65 -12.16
C ALA A 124 3.76 -0.40 -11.58
N VAL A 125 3.25 -1.50 -11.00
CA VAL A 125 4.07 -2.59 -10.47
C VAL A 125 4.04 -3.77 -11.43
N ALA A 126 5.21 -4.26 -11.81
CA ALA A 126 5.34 -5.43 -12.67
C ALA A 126 4.88 -6.68 -11.90
N THR A 127 4.01 -7.46 -12.55
CA THR A 127 3.39 -8.64 -11.94
C THR A 127 3.14 -9.68 -13.04
N ASP A 128 3.69 -10.87 -12.82
CA ASP A 128 3.49 -12.01 -13.71
C ASP A 128 2.19 -12.75 -13.33
N HIS A 129 1.47 -13.23 -14.31
CA HIS A 129 0.20 -13.96 -14.13
C HIS A 129 -0.85 -13.20 -13.30
N ARG A 130 -0.88 -11.87 -13.45
CA ARG A 130 -1.83 -11.03 -12.69
C ARG A 130 -3.27 -11.45 -12.95
N GLN A 131 -3.98 -11.82 -11.88
CA GLN A 131 -5.39 -12.16 -11.90
C GLN A 131 -6.29 -10.94 -11.75
N LEU A 132 -5.77 -9.87 -11.15
CA LEU A 132 -6.54 -8.67 -10.81
C LEU A 132 -6.53 -7.66 -11.96
N LYS A 133 -7.65 -6.95 -12.12
CA LYS A 133 -7.69 -5.77 -12.99
C LYS A 133 -6.74 -4.71 -12.45
N ALA A 134 -5.77 -4.31 -13.25
CA ALA A 134 -4.81 -3.27 -12.88
C ALA A 134 -5.30 -1.88 -13.34
N MET A 135 -5.09 -0.88 -12.49
CA MET A 135 -5.42 0.51 -12.77
C MET A 135 -4.24 1.43 -12.49
N SER A 136 -4.15 2.53 -13.22
CA SER A 136 -3.27 3.65 -12.88
C SER A 136 -3.85 4.45 -11.71
N GLN A 137 -3.02 5.32 -11.09
CA GLN A 137 -3.47 6.22 -10.02
C GLN A 137 -4.68 7.08 -10.43
N VAL A 138 -4.67 7.61 -11.64
CA VAL A 138 -5.78 8.42 -12.16
C VAL A 138 -7.07 7.60 -12.33
N GLN A 139 -6.94 6.37 -12.82
CA GLN A 139 -8.10 5.49 -12.98
C GLN A 139 -8.73 5.09 -11.65
N VAL A 140 -7.92 4.72 -10.66
CA VAL A 140 -8.44 4.36 -9.33
C VAL A 140 -9.02 5.58 -8.60
N GLN A 141 -8.46 6.79 -8.77
CA GLN A 141 -9.05 8.01 -8.23
C GLN A 141 -10.41 8.35 -8.88
N ARG A 142 -10.57 8.14 -10.19
CA ARG A 142 -11.86 8.27 -10.87
C ARG A 142 -12.89 7.29 -10.33
N LEU A 143 -12.47 6.04 -10.09
CA LEU A 143 -13.33 5.03 -9.50
C LEU A 143 -13.70 5.38 -8.06
N ALA A 144 -12.76 5.81 -7.23
CA ALA A 144 -13.01 6.26 -5.86
C ALA A 144 -13.98 7.44 -5.81
N ARG A 145 -13.82 8.41 -6.72
CA ARG A 145 -14.76 9.52 -6.88
C ARG A 145 -16.19 9.02 -7.17
N ALA A 146 -16.34 8.10 -8.12
CA ALA A 146 -17.63 7.52 -8.48
C ALA A 146 -18.26 6.76 -7.29
N THR A 147 -17.47 5.97 -6.58
CA THR A 147 -17.91 5.25 -5.36
C THR A 147 -18.33 6.20 -4.24
N CYS A 148 -17.69 7.36 -4.13
CA CYS A 148 -18.02 8.35 -3.10
C CYS A 148 -19.18 9.27 -3.48
N GLN A 149 -19.69 9.23 -4.71
CA GLN A 149 -20.80 10.08 -5.13
C GLN A 149 -22.09 9.69 -4.40
N ARG A 150 -22.74 10.69 -3.76
CA ARG A 150 -23.92 10.46 -2.91
C ARG A 150 -25.19 10.18 -3.68
N SER A 151 -25.32 10.73 -4.87
CA SER A 151 -26.54 10.64 -5.68
C SER A 151 -26.20 10.61 -7.15
N TRP A 152 -26.83 9.72 -7.88
CA TRP A 152 -26.75 9.67 -9.35
C TRP A 152 -27.42 10.88 -10.03
N ALA A 153 -28.33 11.58 -9.31
CA ALA A 153 -28.99 12.79 -9.80
C ALA A 153 -28.12 14.05 -9.65
N ALA A 154 -27.07 14.02 -8.82
CA ALA A 154 -26.17 15.16 -8.70
C ALA A 154 -25.09 15.11 -9.78
N PRO A 155 -24.69 16.27 -10.35
CA PRO A 155 -23.57 16.34 -11.28
C PRO A 155 -22.31 15.74 -10.67
N ALA A 156 -21.58 14.96 -11.44
CA ALA A 156 -20.30 14.42 -10.97
C ALA A 156 -19.31 15.58 -10.81
N ILE A 157 -18.72 15.72 -9.63
CA ILE A 157 -17.62 16.67 -9.40
C ILE A 157 -16.43 16.33 -10.32
N ALA A 158 -15.67 17.33 -10.76
CA ALA A 158 -14.45 17.08 -11.53
C ALA A 158 -13.43 16.27 -10.71
N LEU A 159 -12.54 15.54 -11.38
CA LEU A 159 -11.54 14.73 -10.67
C LEU A 159 -10.61 15.59 -9.82
N ASP A 160 -10.20 16.73 -10.36
CA ASP A 160 -9.31 17.67 -9.65
C ASP A 160 -9.99 18.23 -8.41
N ASP A 161 -11.29 18.58 -8.49
CA ASP A 161 -12.06 19.02 -7.32
C ASP A 161 -12.21 17.93 -6.26
N PHE A 162 -12.36 16.67 -6.70
CA PHE A 162 -12.35 15.54 -5.78
C PHE A 162 -10.99 15.42 -5.05
N ILE A 163 -9.89 15.52 -5.78
CA ILE A 163 -8.53 15.44 -5.21
C ILE A 163 -8.29 16.64 -4.28
N GLN A 164 -8.54 17.87 -4.74
CA GLN A 164 -8.33 19.08 -3.95
C GLN A 164 -9.20 19.11 -2.68
N GLY A 165 -10.47 18.69 -2.78
CA GLY A 165 -11.34 18.55 -1.62
C GLY A 165 -10.81 17.56 -0.56
N ASN A 166 -10.17 16.47 -0.99
CA ASN A 166 -9.52 15.53 -0.06
C ASN A 166 -8.26 16.12 0.59
N ILE A 167 -7.53 16.98 -0.11
CA ILE A 167 -6.34 17.67 0.43
C ILE A 167 -6.76 18.74 1.45
N ALA A 168 -7.71 19.57 1.07
CA ALA A 168 -8.12 20.75 1.84
C ALA A 168 -8.94 20.42 3.10
N ALA A 169 -9.77 19.36 3.07
CA ALA A 169 -10.73 19.07 4.11
C ALA A 169 -10.58 17.64 4.67
N SER A 170 -9.96 17.52 5.86
CA SER A 170 -9.74 16.23 6.52
C SER A 170 -11.06 15.51 6.86
N GLY A 171 -12.11 16.23 7.27
CA GLY A 171 -13.42 15.66 7.55
C GLY A 171 -14.09 15.07 6.29
N LEU A 172 -14.05 15.78 5.17
CA LEU A 172 -14.56 15.27 3.89
C LEU A 172 -13.77 14.04 3.42
N ARG A 173 -12.45 14.08 3.59
CA ARG A 173 -11.59 12.93 3.29
C ARG A 173 -11.96 11.71 4.15
N ALA A 174 -12.17 11.90 5.46
CA ALA A 174 -12.57 10.81 6.37
C ALA A 174 -13.92 10.21 5.99
N GLU A 175 -14.91 11.04 5.65
CA GLU A 175 -16.22 10.60 5.18
C GLU A 175 -16.11 9.75 3.89
N ARG A 176 -15.30 10.21 2.93
CA ARG A 176 -15.07 9.49 1.67
C ARG A 176 -14.34 8.16 1.91
N MET A 177 -13.37 8.14 2.82
CA MET A 177 -12.69 6.91 3.21
C MET A 177 -13.66 5.88 3.80
N ALA A 178 -14.54 6.29 4.72
CA ALA A 178 -15.55 5.39 5.28
C ALA A 178 -16.45 4.74 4.21
N ARG A 179 -16.76 5.46 3.14
CA ARG A 179 -17.51 4.91 2.01
C ARG A 179 -16.71 3.89 1.19
N LEU A 180 -15.43 4.13 1.00
CA LEU A 180 -14.55 3.18 0.31
C LEU A 180 -14.38 1.91 1.15
N GLU A 181 -14.23 2.06 2.47
CA GLU A 181 -14.04 0.96 3.42
C GLU A 181 -15.25 0.02 3.49
N ALA A 182 -16.46 0.50 3.22
CA ALA A 182 -17.66 -0.32 3.22
C ALA A 182 -17.62 -1.49 2.22
N GLY A 183 -16.78 -1.40 1.18
CA GLY A 183 -16.57 -2.47 0.20
C GLY A 183 -15.15 -3.03 0.21
N ALA A 184 -14.33 -2.72 1.21
CA ALA A 184 -12.95 -3.14 1.27
C ALA A 184 -12.80 -4.64 1.51
N LEU A 185 -11.77 -5.25 0.89
CA LEU A 185 -11.39 -6.62 1.19
C LEU A 185 -10.22 -6.60 2.18
N PRO A 186 -10.27 -7.39 3.27
CA PRO A 186 -9.19 -7.43 4.24
C PRO A 186 -7.93 -8.04 3.64
N PHE A 187 -6.77 -7.67 4.20
CA PHE A 187 -5.56 -8.45 3.96
C PHE A 187 -5.72 -9.83 4.63
N ALA A 188 -5.48 -10.88 3.88
CA ALA A 188 -5.60 -12.25 4.38
C ALA A 188 -4.33 -13.04 4.05
N TRP A 189 -3.60 -13.43 5.10
CA TRP A 189 -2.49 -14.36 5.04
C TRP A 189 -2.48 -15.19 6.33
N PRO A 190 -2.61 -16.53 6.27
CA PRO A 190 -2.80 -17.37 7.46
C PRO A 190 -1.59 -17.37 8.41
N HIS A 191 -0.39 -17.11 7.91
CA HIS A 191 0.85 -17.09 8.67
C HIS A 191 1.37 -15.66 8.86
N MET A 192 0.48 -14.75 9.27
CA MET A 192 0.82 -13.38 9.59
C MET A 192 0.77 -13.16 11.11
N GLU A 193 1.85 -12.62 11.65
CA GLU A 193 1.94 -12.12 13.01
C GLU A 193 2.00 -10.59 13.01
N VAL A 194 1.05 -9.93 13.66
CA VAL A 194 1.07 -8.48 13.83
C VAL A 194 1.93 -8.14 15.04
N LEU A 195 3.02 -7.39 14.80
CA LEU A 195 4.01 -7.03 15.83
C LEU A 195 3.71 -5.67 16.45
N GLU A 196 3.23 -4.72 15.66
CA GLU A 196 2.94 -3.36 16.12
C GLU A 196 1.74 -2.78 15.37
N ARG A 197 0.82 -2.18 16.13
CA ARG A 197 -0.28 -1.35 15.60
C ARG A 197 -0.13 0.05 16.17
N SER A 198 -0.47 1.05 15.37
CA SER A 198 -0.69 2.39 15.91
C SER A 198 -1.87 2.36 16.88
N ILE A 199 -1.67 2.84 18.09
CA ILE A 199 -2.71 3.08 19.09
C ILE A 199 -3.33 4.46 18.83
#